data_28005cc7bff25339a3f712dc9de2919c
#
_entry.id   28005cc7bff25339a3f712dc9de2919c
#
_cell.length_a   1.000
_cell.length_b   1.000
_cell.length_c   1.000
_cell.angle_alpha   90.00
_cell.angle_beta   90.00
_cell.angle_gamma   90.00
#
_symmetry.space_group_name_H-M   'P 1'
#
loop_
_entity.id
_entity.type
_entity.pdbx_description
1 polymer ?
#
loop_
_entity_poly.entity_id
_entity_poly.type
_entity_poly.pdbx_seq_one_letter_code
_entity_poly.pdbx_strand_id
1 'polypeptide(L)'
;MEISTKRHSLSHIMAQAVKALYGNDIKMAIGPDTDSGFYYDFDFGGIEFKEEDLKLLEKKMKQIIKQNQKFEAYDLPFEEARDYLSSQGEEYKVEMAQDLYNKGFKTISFYKNIMQNWESSFIDMCAGPHVENTNKIDANAFCLEIIAGAYW
;
A
#
# COMPACT_ATOMS: atom_id res chain seq x y z
N MET A 1 9.97 15.74 9.54
CA MET A 1 9.31 14.45 9.22
C MET A 1 10.38 13.41 8.97
N GLU A 2 10.25 12.26 9.60
CA GLU A 2 11.23 11.19 9.47
C GLU A 2 11.22 10.55 8.10
N ILE A 3 12.40 10.18 7.61
CA ILE A 3 12.51 9.56 6.30
C ILE A 3 11.84 8.19 6.24
N SER A 4 11.80 7.44 7.34
CA SER A 4 11.10 6.14 7.39
C SER A 4 9.61 6.30 7.15
N THR A 5 8.98 7.36 7.66
CA THR A 5 7.57 7.66 7.41
C THR A 5 7.32 7.92 5.93
N LYS A 6 8.21 8.68 5.27
CA LYS A 6 8.10 8.94 3.84
C LYS A 6 8.26 7.66 3.01
N ARG A 7 9.21 6.80 3.38
CA ARG A 7 9.45 5.53 2.71
C ARG A 7 8.27 4.58 2.85
N HIS A 8 7.68 4.51 4.04
CA HIS A 8 6.50 3.69 4.28
C HIS A 8 5.31 4.20 3.46
N SER A 9 5.14 5.51 3.38
CA SER A 9 4.10 6.12 2.54
C SER A 9 4.35 5.87 1.05
N LEU A 10 5.61 5.86 0.60
CA LEU A 10 5.94 5.51 -0.79
C LEU A 10 5.57 4.06 -1.10
N SER A 11 5.78 3.12 -0.18
CA SER A 11 5.35 1.73 -0.40
C SER A 11 3.82 1.63 -0.53
N HIS A 12 3.09 2.39 0.28
CA HIS A 12 1.62 2.47 0.21
C HIS A 12 1.15 3.08 -1.12
N ILE A 13 1.79 4.16 -1.56
CA ILE A 13 1.50 4.79 -2.85
C ILE A 13 1.81 3.83 -4.00
N MET A 14 2.88 3.05 -3.89
CA MET A 14 3.22 2.02 -4.87
C MET A 14 2.13 0.96 -4.95
N ALA A 15 1.60 0.50 -3.83
CA ALA A 15 0.49 -0.45 -3.80
C ALA A 15 -0.75 0.12 -4.50
N GLN A 16 -1.08 1.37 -4.23
CA GLN A 16 -2.19 2.05 -4.90
C GLN A 16 -1.97 2.12 -6.41
N ALA A 17 -0.75 2.45 -6.84
CA ALA A 17 -0.41 2.53 -8.27
C ALA A 17 -0.51 1.17 -8.96
N VAL A 18 -0.05 0.10 -8.31
CA VAL A 18 -0.16 -1.26 -8.84
C VAL A 18 -1.62 -1.65 -9.04
N LYS A 19 -2.48 -1.39 -8.06
CA LYS A 19 -3.92 -1.66 -8.17
C LYS A 19 -4.55 -0.86 -9.30
N ALA A 20 -4.15 0.40 -9.47
CA ALA A 20 -4.67 1.26 -10.53
C ALA A 20 -4.27 0.79 -11.92
N LEU A 21 -3.05 0.28 -12.08
CA LEU A 21 -2.52 -0.16 -13.38
C LEU A 21 -2.93 -1.59 -13.74
N TYR A 22 -2.98 -2.50 -12.77
CA TYR A 22 -3.15 -3.94 -13.03
C TYR A 22 -4.46 -4.50 -12.49
N GLY A 23 -5.24 -3.71 -11.76
CA GLY A 23 -6.55 -4.11 -11.26
C GLY A 23 -6.54 -4.70 -9.87
N ASN A 24 -7.75 -4.99 -9.38
CA ASN A 24 -7.94 -5.44 -7.99
C ASN A 24 -7.65 -6.93 -7.78
N ASP A 25 -7.39 -7.68 -8.84
CA ASP A 25 -7.01 -9.10 -8.74
C ASP A 25 -5.58 -9.28 -8.23
N ILE A 26 -4.76 -8.23 -8.29
CA ILE A 26 -3.43 -8.24 -7.70
C ILE A 26 -3.58 -8.24 -6.18
N LYS A 27 -2.93 -9.18 -5.51
CA LYS A 27 -3.01 -9.29 -4.05
C LYS A 27 -1.81 -8.63 -3.40
N MET A 28 -2.07 -7.95 -2.29
CA MET A 28 -1.04 -7.25 -1.53
C MET A 28 -0.60 -8.11 -0.35
N ALA A 29 0.70 -8.15 -0.07
CA ALA A 29 1.23 -8.80 1.11
C ALA A 29 1.78 -7.77 2.09
N ILE A 30 3.07 -7.47 2.06
CA ILE A 30 3.68 -6.51 2.98
C ILE A 30 4.49 -5.46 2.23
N GLY A 31 4.56 -4.26 2.81
CA GLY A 31 5.28 -3.14 2.23
C GLY A 31 5.95 -2.25 3.27
N PRO A 32 6.95 -2.77 4.02
CA PRO A 32 7.65 -1.94 4.99
C PRO A 32 8.62 -0.97 4.31
N ASP A 33 9.05 0.04 5.07
CA ASP A 33 10.24 0.79 4.71
C ASP A 33 11.49 -0.03 5.06
N THR A 34 12.61 0.34 4.47
CA THR A 34 13.92 -0.25 4.78
C THR A 34 14.91 0.87 5.11
N ASP A 35 16.10 0.50 5.59
CA ASP A 35 17.14 1.49 5.91
C ASP A 35 17.58 2.29 4.68
N SER A 36 17.44 1.73 3.48
CA SER A 36 17.88 2.36 2.24
C SER A 36 16.75 2.69 1.27
N GLY A 37 15.49 2.35 1.59
CA GLY A 37 14.40 2.58 0.65
C GLY A 37 13.07 2.03 1.12
N PHE A 38 12.30 1.51 0.19
CA PHE A 38 11.00 0.91 0.43
C PHE A 38 10.75 -0.22 -0.56
N TYR A 39 9.83 -1.12 -0.21
CA TYR A 39 9.35 -2.15 -1.14
C TYR A 39 7.92 -2.55 -0.80
N TYR A 40 7.31 -3.33 -1.67
CA TYR A 40 6.01 -3.94 -1.41
C TYR A 40 5.96 -5.28 -2.15
N ASP A 41 5.47 -6.31 -1.46
CA ASP A 41 5.29 -7.64 -2.04
C ASP A 41 3.90 -7.78 -2.62
N PHE A 42 3.83 -8.20 -3.89
CA PHE A 42 2.58 -8.41 -4.60
C PHE A 42 2.49 -9.82 -5.16
N ASP A 43 1.29 -10.34 -5.20
CA ASP A 43 0.96 -11.54 -5.98
C ASP A 43 0.22 -11.08 -7.24
N PHE A 44 0.90 -11.16 -8.38
CA PHE A 44 0.36 -10.73 -9.67
C PHE A 44 -0.52 -11.80 -10.34
N GLY A 45 -0.68 -12.99 -9.72
CA GLY A 45 -1.64 -13.98 -10.18
C GLY A 45 -1.42 -14.50 -11.60
N GLY A 46 -0.19 -14.53 -12.07
CA GLY A 46 0.14 -14.97 -13.43
C GLY A 46 0.40 -13.84 -14.41
N ILE A 47 0.15 -12.58 -14.03
CA ILE A 47 0.57 -11.43 -14.83
C ILE A 47 2.08 -11.28 -14.69
N GLU A 48 2.78 -11.24 -15.82
CA GLU A 48 4.23 -11.04 -15.81
C GLU A 48 4.55 -9.56 -15.63
N PHE A 49 5.24 -9.24 -14.52
CA PHE A 49 5.73 -7.90 -14.26
C PHE A 49 7.16 -7.78 -14.78
N LYS A 50 7.39 -6.85 -15.71
CA LYS A 50 8.67 -6.67 -16.41
C LYS A 50 9.38 -5.40 -15.95
N GLU A 51 10.67 -5.28 -16.25
CA GLU A 51 11.43 -4.06 -15.97
C GLU A 51 10.82 -2.81 -16.60
N GLU A 52 10.23 -2.96 -17.78
CA GLU A 52 9.51 -1.86 -18.47
C GLU A 52 8.36 -1.32 -17.62
N ASP A 53 7.74 -2.20 -16.86
CA ASP A 53 6.60 -1.84 -16.00
C ASP A 53 7.04 -0.97 -14.82
N LEU A 54 8.32 -1.02 -14.43
CA LEU A 54 8.84 -0.14 -13.37
C LEU A 54 8.68 1.33 -13.73
N LYS A 55 8.91 1.69 -14.98
CA LYS A 55 8.76 3.08 -15.43
C LYS A 55 7.30 3.54 -15.43
N LEU A 56 6.41 2.65 -15.85
CA LEU A 56 4.97 2.92 -15.80
C LEU A 56 4.49 3.09 -14.36
N LEU A 57 4.94 2.21 -13.49
CA LEU A 57 4.60 2.24 -12.07
C LEU A 57 5.11 3.52 -11.41
N GLU A 58 6.35 3.89 -11.67
CA GLU A 58 6.95 5.11 -11.14
C GLU A 58 6.18 6.36 -11.60
N LYS A 59 5.81 6.40 -12.88
CA LYS A 59 5.00 7.50 -13.43
C LYS A 59 3.63 7.60 -12.74
N LYS A 60 2.99 6.45 -12.51
CA LYS A 60 1.70 6.41 -11.83
C LYS A 60 1.82 6.89 -10.38
N MET A 61 2.88 6.48 -9.69
CA MET A 61 3.16 6.95 -8.33
C MET A 61 3.32 8.47 -8.29
N LYS A 62 4.05 9.05 -9.25
CA LYS A 62 4.22 10.50 -9.34
C LYS A 62 2.89 11.22 -9.58
N GLN A 63 2.00 10.65 -10.38
CA GLN A 63 0.66 11.19 -10.58
C GLN A 63 -0.14 11.20 -9.28
N ILE A 64 -0.09 10.11 -8.52
CA ILE A 64 -0.78 9.98 -7.23
C ILE A 64 -0.26 11.03 -6.25
N ILE A 65 1.05 11.22 -6.18
CA ILE A 65 1.67 12.23 -5.30
C ILE A 65 1.15 13.62 -5.64
N LYS A 66 1.05 13.94 -6.93
CA LYS A 66 0.58 15.25 -7.40
C LYS A 66 -0.91 15.49 -7.14
N GLN A 67 -1.69 14.44 -6.92
CA GLN A 67 -3.10 14.55 -6.60
C GLN A 67 -3.36 15.05 -5.18
N ASN A 68 -2.33 15.17 -4.36
CA ASN A 68 -2.43 15.65 -2.98
C ASN A 68 -3.49 14.90 -2.18
N GLN A 69 -3.37 13.58 -2.12
CA GLN A 69 -4.29 12.74 -1.36
C GLN A 69 -3.96 12.79 0.13
N LYS A 70 -4.99 12.85 0.96
CA LYS A 70 -4.84 12.81 2.41
C LYS A 70 -4.78 11.36 2.89
N PHE A 71 -3.86 11.06 3.80
CA PHE A 71 -3.83 9.78 4.50
C PHE A 71 -4.68 9.88 5.78
N GLU A 72 -5.62 8.97 5.94
CA GLU A 72 -6.47 8.93 7.12
C GLU A 72 -6.45 7.54 7.75
N ALA A 73 -6.02 7.49 9.01
CA ALA A 73 -5.98 6.26 9.79
C ALA A 73 -7.35 5.95 10.40
N TYR A 74 -7.71 4.69 10.45
CA TYR A 74 -8.88 4.23 11.19
C TYR A 74 -8.71 2.77 11.60
N ASP A 75 -9.49 2.35 12.59
CA ASP A 75 -9.45 0.97 13.08
C ASP A 75 -10.80 0.31 12.85
N LEU A 76 -10.77 -0.99 12.55
CA LEU A 76 -11.97 -1.82 12.47
C LEU A 76 -11.86 -2.96 13.46
N PRO A 77 -12.98 -3.39 14.08
CA PRO A 77 -13.00 -4.65 14.82
C PRO A 77 -12.55 -5.78 13.91
N PHE A 78 -11.87 -6.79 14.48
CA PHE A 78 -11.28 -7.87 13.69
C PHE A 78 -12.27 -8.50 12.70
N GLU A 79 -13.50 -8.78 13.13
CA GLU A 79 -14.48 -9.44 12.26
C GLU A 79 -14.83 -8.59 11.04
N GLU A 80 -15.01 -7.28 11.24
CA GLU A 80 -15.27 -6.34 10.14
C GLU A 80 -14.06 -6.22 9.22
N ALA A 81 -12.86 -6.16 9.80
CA ALA A 81 -11.61 -6.11 9.03
C ALA A 81 -11.46 -7.34 8.14
N ARG A 82 -11.66 -8.53 8.72
CA ARG A 82 -11.59 -9.79 7.99
C ARG A 82 -12.61 -9.83 6.86
N ASP A 83 -13.85 -9.44 7.12
CA ASP A 83 -14.91 -9.47 6.11
C ASP A 83 -14.62 -8.50 4.96
N TYR A 84 -14.12 -7.30 5.29
CA TYR A 84 -13.72 -6.33 4.28
C TYR A 84 -12.59 -6.86 3.41
N LEU A 85 -11.52 -7.37 4.02
CA LEU A 85 -10.36 -7.89 3.28
C LEU A 85 -10.73 -9.09 2.42
N SER A 86 -11.59 -9.98 2.93
CA SER A 86 -12.10 -11.12 2.16
C SER A 86 -12.92 -10.65 0.96
N SER A 87 -13.75 -9.64 1.12
CA SER A 87 -14.55 -9.08 0.03
C SER A 87 -13.69 -8.48 -1.09
N GLN A 88 -12.48 -8.02 -0.74
CA GLN A 88 -11.52 -7.46 -1.70
C GLN A 88 -10.57 -8.51 -2.28
N GLY A 89 -10.68 -9.77 -1.86
CA GLY A 89 -9.80 -10.84 -2.33
C GLY A 89 -8.38 -10.77 -1.76
N GLU A 90 -8.16 -10.03 -0.69
CA GLU A 90 -6.85 -9.80 -0.09
C GLU A 90 -6.48 -10.92 0.90
N GLU A 91 -6.25 -12.12 0.39
CA GLU A 91 -6.01 -13.33 1.20
C GLU A 91 -4.83 -13.21 2.15
N TYR A 92 -3.73 -12.60 1.70
CA TYR A 92 -2.54 -12.43 2.54
C TYR A 92 -2.80 -11.47 3.70
N LYS A 93 -3.56 -10.42 3.44
CA LYS A 93 -3.95 -9.47 4.49
C LYS A 93 -4.93 -10.10 5.48
N VAL A 94 -5.79 -10.98 5.03
CA VAL A 94 -6.68 -11.76 5.92
C VAL A 94 -5.84 -12.61 6.89
N GLU A 95 -4.84 -13.30 6.39
CA GLU A 95 -3.93 -14.09 7.23
C GLU A 95 -3.18 -13.22 8.24
N MET A 96 -2.69 -12.07 7.81
CA MET A 96 -2.01 -11.11 8.68
C MET A 96 -2.93 -10.58 9.77
N ALA A 97 -4.17 -10.27 9.43
CA ALA A 97 -5.18 -9.84 10.40
C ALA A 97 -5.49 -10.92 11.41
N GLN A 98 -5.59 -12.18 10.96
CA GLN A 98 -5.80 -13.33 11.84
C GLN A 98 -4.62 -13.52 12.80
N ASP A 99 -3.39 -13.36 12.31
CA ASP A 99 -2.20 -13.45 13.15
C ASP A 99 -2.19 -12.38 14.23
N LEU A 100 -2.59 -11.16 13.90
CA LEU A 100 -2.71 -10.08 14.87
C LEU A 100 -3.77 -10.38 15.91
N TYR A 101 -4.93 -10.89 15.49
CA TYR A 101 -5.99 -11.28 16.40
C TYR A 101 -5.52 -12.37 17.37
N ASN A 102 -4.79 -13.36 16.85
CA ASN A 102 -4.23 -14.44 17.65
C ASN A 102 -3.22 -13.95 18.68
N LYS A 103 -2.57 -12.81 18.42
CA LYS A 103 -1.64 -12.15 19.35
C LYS A 103 -2.33 -11.26 20.37
N GLY A 104 -3.67 -11.12 20.30
CA GLY A 104 -4.44 -10.35 21.24
C GLY A 104 -4.95 -9.01 20.75
N PHE A 105 -4.71 -8.65 19.49
CA PHE A 105 -5.22 -7.40 18.92
C PHE A 105 -6.67 -7.58 18.50
N LYS A 106 -7.56 -6.83 19.13
CA LYS A 106 -9.02 -6.92 18.87
C LYS A 106 -9.46 -6.03 17.72
N THR A 107 -8.68 -5.02 17.39
CA THR A 107 -8.92 -4.12 16.26
C THR A 107 -7.74 -4.16 15.30
N ILE A 108 -8.03 -3.89 14.04
CA ILE A 108 -7.04 -3.89 12.96
C ILE A 108 -6.98 -2.49 12.37
N SER A 109 -5.77 -1.98 12.21
CA SER A 109 -5.54 -0.62 11.71
C SER A 109 -5.52 -0.59 10.18
N PHE A 110 -6.13 0.45 9.63
CA PHE A 110 -6.19 0.72 8.21
C PHE A 110 -5.81 2.17 7.93
N TYR A 111 -5.37 2.41 6.72
CA TYR A 111 -5.24 3.75 6.16
C TYR A 111 -6.03 3.84 4.87
N LYS A 112 -6.71 4.95 4.69
CA LYS A 112 -7.35 5.26 3.41
C LYS A 112 -6.78 6.56 2.85
N ASN A 113 -6.70 6.62 1.53
CA ASN A 113 -6.31 7.82 0.81
C ASN A 113 -7.57 8.55 0.36
N ILE A 114 -7.65 9.83 0.65
CA ILE A 114 -8.81 10.65 0.34
C ILE A 114 -8.41 11.71 -0.68
N MET A 115 -9.14 11.75 -1.79
CA MET A 115 -8.97 12.75 -2.84
C MET A 115 -9.54 14.10 -2.38
N GLN A 116 -9.21 15.17 -3.09
CA GLN A 116 -9.72 16.51 -2.76
C GLN A 116 -11.23 16.62 -2.86
N ASN A 117 -11.88 15.74 -3.63
CA ASN A 117 -13.34 15.66 -3.71
C ASN A 117 -13.96 14.80 -2.60
N TRP A 118 -13.19 14.42 -1.57
CA TRP A 118 -13.57 13.60 -0.43
C TRP A 118 -13.87 12.12 -0.76
N GLU A 119 -13.60 11.68 -1.99
CA GLU A 119 -13.71 10.27 -2.34
C GLU A 119 -12.50 9.49 -1.86
N SER A 120 -12.74 8.30 -1.31
CA SER A 120 -11.68 7.36 -0.97
C SER A 120 -11.13 6.72 -2.24
N SER A 121 -9.83 6.83 -2.46
CA SER A 121 -9.18 6.29 -3.67
C SER A 121 -8.48 4.97 -3.43
N PHE A 122 -8.12 4.67 -2.19
CA PHE A 122 -7.37 3.46 -1.86
C PHE A 122 -7.46 3.19 -0.35
N ILE A 123 -7.60 1.92 0.01
CA ILE A 123 -7.65 1.46 1.41
C ILE A 123 -6.70 0.29 1.55
N ASP A 124 -5.85 0.33 2.58
CA ASP A 124 -4.94 -0.77 2.89
C ASP A 124 -4.85 -0.99 4.40
N MET A 125 -4.71 -2.26 4.80
CA MET A 125 -4.43 -2.63 6.18
C MET A 125 -2.98 -2.28 6.48
N CYS A 126 -2.78 -1.37 7.41
CA CYS A 126 -1.46 -0.84 7.73
C CYS A 126 -1.45 -0.18 9.10
N ALA A 127 -0.39 -0.39 9.85
CA ALA A 127 -0.23 0.25 11.16
C ALA A 127 0.33 1.68 11.07
N GLY A 128 0.85 2.06 9.91
CA GLY A 128 1.47 3.37 9.75
C GLY A 128 2.84 3.45 10.42
N PRO A 129 3.34 4.65 10.70
CA PRO A 129 2.74 5.93 10.33
C PRO A 129 2.93 6.28 8.86
N HIS A 130 2.11 7.19 8.37
CA HIS A 130 2.22 7.76 7.03
C HIS A 130 2.32 9.28 7.09
N VAL A 131 2.75 9.89 5.98
CA VAL A 131 2.70 11.34 5.83
C VAL A 131 1.24 11.81 5.87
N GLU A 132 1.03 13.06 6.24
CA GLU A 132 -0.33 13.60 6.30
C GLU A 132 -0.99 13.63 4.92
N ASN A 133 -0.26 14.10 3.90
CA ASN A 133 -0.73 14.19 2.52
C ASN A 133 0.38 13.73 1.59
N THR A 134 0.01 13.26 0.40
CA THR A 134 1.00 12.80 -0.59
C THR A 134 1.92 13.94 -1.05
N ASN A 135 1.48 15.20 -1.00
CA ASN A 135 2.30 16.35 -1.38
C ASN A 135 3.48 16.61 -0.42
N LYS A 136 3.56 15.91 0.71
CA LYS A 136 4.72 15.95 1.62
C LYS A 136 5.90 15.14 1.07
N ILE A 137 5.69 14.41 -0.01
CA ILE A 137 6.72 13.63 -0.70
C ILE A 137 7.08 14.35 -2.00
N ASP A 138 8.38 14.54 -2.23
CA ASP A 138 8.85 15.07 -3.51
C ASP A 138 8.72 13.96 -4.57
N ALA A 139 7.93 14.21 -5.61
CA ALA A 139 7.70 13.25 -6.69
C ALA A 139 8.97 12.90 -7.46
N ASN A 140 10.02 13.71 -7.35
CA ASN A 140 11.29 13.47 -8.02
C ASN A 140 12.37 12.88 -7.09
N ALA A 141 12.03 12.61 -5.83
CA ALA A 141 13.00 12.17 -4.83
C ALA A 141 13.14 10.65 -4.73
N PHE A 142 12.46 9.88 -5.59
CA PHE A 142 12.54 8.42 -5.56
C PHE A 142 12.64 7.84 -6.97
N CYS A 143 13.11 6.61 -7.06
CA CYS A 143 13.06 5.82 -8.29
C CYS A 143 12.84 4.35 -7.94
N LEU A 144 12.32 3.58 -8.90
CA LEU A 144 12.13 2.15 -8.78
C LEU A 144 13.26 1.44 -9.52
N GLU A 145 13.99 0.58 -8.83
CA GLU A 145 15.23 0.02 -9.37
C GLU A 145 15.16 -1.48 -9.68
N ILE A 146 14.49 -2.27 -8.83
CA ILE A 146 14.64 -3.72 -8.86
C ILE A 146 13.30 -4.43 -8.75
N ILE A 147 13.15 -5.48 -9.57
CA ILE A 147 12.11 -6.49 -9.42
C ILE A 147 12.78 -7.74 -8.86
N ALA A 148 12.24 -8.26 -7.75
CA ALA A 148 12.73 -9.51 -7.16
C ALA A 148 11.59 -10.50 -7.03
N GLY A 149 11.86 -11.78 -7.30
CA GLY A 149 10.89 -12.84 -7.05
C GLY A 149 10.79 -13.14 -5.57
N ALA A 150 9.56 -13.36 -5.08
CA ALA A 150 9.30 -13.82 -3.73
C ALA A 150 8.79 -15.25 -3.78
N TYR A 151 9.24 -16.07 -2.82
CA TYR A 151 8.79 -17.45 -2.67
C TYR A 151 8.02 -17.56 -1.37
N TRP A 152 6.79 -18.01 -1.47
CA TRP A 152 5.88 -18.16 -0.34
C TRP A 152 5.82 -19.61 0.14
#